data_32b8dc80782d25807ca2c57b9918b8e1
#
_entry.id   32b8dc80782d25807ca2c57b9918b8e1
#
_cell.length_a   1.000
_cell.length_b   1.000
_cell.length_c   1.000
_cell.angle_alpha   90.00
_cell.angle_beta   90.00
_cell.angle_gamma   90.00
#
_symmetry.space_group_name_H-M   'P 1'
#
loop_
_entity.id
_entity.type
_entity.pdbx_description
1 polymer ?
#
loop_
_entity_poly.entity_id
_entity_poly.type
_entity_poly.pdbx_seq_one_letter_code
_entity_poly.pdbx_strand_id
1 'polypeptide(L)'
;MAGTMSSIATDGRPTSSLGSSSAKPTRWAWLLLPGSIFLAVLFVVPLTGLLLLSFGMPSWTLANFLRIGDAPVYLTVLRNTLQISVSVTALAFVLSYPIAYALTTGGIALRTFLLIAVVLPYFTSALARTFAWIVLLGRNGVVNQFLLELGLVSQPVTMVYNRFGVIIGMTHIAMPMMILPMFTVMSSIDPKLVRAARANGASPLAAFLTIFLPLSLPGLIAGVLLVFIYCLGFYITPALMGGLSDVMITMAISSQILEQLNWNFGAALSVVLLVAVLIILWIGSRFFPIEQLLGFSDGKLGSTVARRQMGAKILMRIGSAANALERWLPSMGGRSVPILASFLAVLLLLPVLIVAYLSFSASSYFVFPLPGYSLRNYEAFLFDTLWMRATFTSIRVALMAAGMATALGGMLAFGLSRGAMPCRGAMIALLLSPIIMPTVIVAVATYFLLARFGLQGTEFGLALGHAVHAIPYVVVIVVANLRDLDPSYERAARSLGAGSWATFRTIVAPLVMSALIVASFFAFLTSFDDVVYVLFLGIGKITTLPMRMWEGIRQDISPTIAAVATLQMLVATIVILVGTLLRRQKNT
;
A
#
# COMPACT_ATOMS: atom_id res chain seq x y z
N MET A 1 34.12 22.12 69.10
CA MET A 1 32.78 22.50 69.52
C MET A 1 31.76 21.88 68.58
N ALA A 2 30.90 21.05 69.12
CA ALA A 2 29.95 20.22 68.44
C ALA A 2 28.76 21.02 67.91
N GLY A 3 28.20 20.62 66.77
CA GLY A 3 26.98 21.16 66.19
C GLY A 3 26.33 20.14 65.27
N THR A 4 25.49 19.36 65.84
CA THR A 4 24.34 18.54 65.44
C THR A 4 23.92 18.51 63.97
N MET A 5 24.08 17.32 63.38
CA MET A 5 23.37 16.86 62.16
C MET A 5 21.93 16.46 62.55
N SER A 6 20.92 17.07 61.96
CA SER A 6 19.53 16.60 62.00
C SER A 6 19.23 15.80 60.73
N SER A 7 18.89 14.52 60.94
CA SER A 7 18.43 13.54 59.98
C SER A 7 17.06 13.94 59.40
N ILE A 8 16.95 14.12 58.09
CA ILE A 8 15.68 14.15 57.39
C ILE A 8 15.36 12.72 56.95
N ALA A 9 14.40 12.10 57.62
CA ALA A 9 13.81 10.84 57.26
C ALA A 9 12.99 11.00 55.96
N THR A 10 13.38 10.34 54.88
CA THR A 10 12.61 10.19 53.65
C THR A 10 11.51 9.15 53.86
N ASP A 11 10.30 9.63 54.01
CA ASP A 11 9.08 8.83 54.11
C ASP A 11 8.81 8.14 52.76
N GLY A 12 9.18 6.87 52.65
CA GLY A 12 8.94 6.00 51.51
C GLY A 12 7.50 5.49 51.47
N ARG A 13 6.60 6.25 50.89
CA ARG A 13 5.28 5.72 50.51
C ARG A 13 5.34 5.15 49.11
N PRO A 14 4.94 3.88 48.87
CA PRO A 14 4.80 3.36 47.55
C PRO A 14 3.62 4.06 46.85
N THR A 15 3.89 4.75 45.77
CA THR A 15 2.85 5.35 44.92
C THR A 15 1.97 4.24 44.37
N SER A 16 0.76 4.25 44.90
CA SER A 16 -0.38 3.42 44.53
C SER A 16 -0.58 3.29 43.03
N SER A 17 -0.76 2.05 42.61
CA SER A 17 -1.59 1.55 41.50
C SER A 17 -2.24 2.64 40.64
N LEU A 18 -1.77 2.79 39.43
CA LEU A 18 -2.51 3.42 38.37
C LEU A 18 -3.82 2.62 38.14
N GLY A 19 -4.86 3.01 38.82
CA GLY A 19 -6.21 2.59 38.52
C GLY A 19 -6.53 2.97 37.11
N SER A 20 -7.07 2.05 36.34
CA SER A 20 -7.67 2.27 35.04
C SER A 20 -8.85 3.23 35.20
N SER A 21 -8.58 4.55 35.19
CA SER A 21 -9.66 5.54 35.14
C SER A 21 -10.34 5.35 33.78
N SER A 22 -11.58 4.90 33.80
CA SER A 22 -12.47 4.96 32.65
C SER A 22 -12.65 6.44 32.28
N ALA A 23 -11.81 6.94 31.40
CA ALA A 23 -11.87 8.32 30.94
C ALA A 23 -13.25 8.55 30.32
N LYS A 24 -14.02 9.48 30.89
CA LYS A 24 -15.30 9.88 30.31
C LYS A 24 -15.09 10.33 28.87
N PRO A 25 -15.95 9.93 27.93
CA PRO A 25 -15.82 10.31 26.52
C PRO A 25 -15.83 11.84 26.42
N THR A 26 -14.82 12.40 25.79
CA THR A 26 -14.73 13.82 25.52
C THR A 26 -15.72 14.21 24.42
N ARG A 27 -16.13 15.49 24.34
CA ARG A 27 -17.02 15.98 23.26
C ARG A 27 -16.54 15.63 21.84
N TRP A 28 -15.25 15.42 21.64
CA TRP A 28 -14.66 15.04 20.36
C TRP A 28 -14.94 13.60 19.93
N ALA A 29 -15.31 12.71 20.86
CA ALA A 29 -15.66 11.32 20.54
C ALA A 29 -16.90 11.21 19.63
N TRP A 30 -17.80 12.20 19.65
CA TRP A 30 -18.98 12.23 18.77
C TRP A 30 -18.63 12.33 17.30
N LEU A 31 -17.45 12.90 16.95
CA LEU A 31 -16.97 12.96 15.56
C LEU A 31 -16.66 11.58 14.97
N LEU A 32 -16.53 10.55 15.81
CA LEU A 32 -16.33 9.18 15.35
C LEU A 32 -17.62 8.55 14.80
N LEU A 33 -18.79 9.01 15.26
CA LEU A 33 -20.07 8.37 14.91
C LEU A 33 -20.37 8.36 13.39
N PRO A 34 -20.33 9.48 12.65
CA PRO A 34 -20.73 9.47 11.25
C PRO A 34 -19.90 8.51 10.42
N GLY A 35 -18.57 8.57 10.54
CA GLY A 35 -17.67 7.70 9.80
C GLY A 35 -17.71 6.24 10.26
N SER A 36 -17.91 5.98 11.58
CA SER A 36 -18.06 4.62 12.09
C SER A 36 -19.37 3.97 11.63
N ILE A 37 -20.47 4.73 11.62
CA ILE A 37 -21.76 4.24 11.09
C ILE A 37 -21.62 3.96 9.58
N PHE A 38 -20.98 4.85 8.84
CA PHE A 38 -20.73 4.64 7.41
C PHE A 38 -19.95 3.34 7.15
N LEU A 39 -18.86 3.12 7.89
CA LEU A 39 -18.08 1.87 7.77
C LEU A 39 -18.86 0.65 8.29
N ALA A 40 -19.61 0.77 9.36
CA ALA A 40 -20.44 -0.32 9.85
C ALA A 40 -21.47 -0.74 8.79
N VAL A 41 -22.15 0.21 8.16
CA VAL A 41 -23.21 -0.06 7.16
C VAL A 41 -22.63 -0.53 5.84
N LEU A 42 -21.56 0.13 5.31
CA LEU A 42 -21.05 -0.15 3.96
C LEU A 42 -19.88 -1.13 3.91
N PHE A 43 -19.34 -1.53 5.07
CA PHE A 43 -18.24 -2.47 5.13
C PHE A 43 -18.56 -3.67 6.04
N VAL A 44 -18.93 -3.45 7.34
CA VAL A 44 -19.14 -4.57 8.27
C VAL A 44 -20.40 -5.36 7.92
N VAL A 45 -21.53 -4.68 7.67
CA VAL A 45 -22.80 -5.34 7.30
C VAL A 45 -22.66 -6.15 6.01
N PRO A 46 -22.10 -5.62 4.90
CA PRO A 46 -21.88 -6.40 3.69
C PRO A 46 -20.95 -7.60 3.90
N LEU A 47 -19.87 -7.41 4.66
CA LEU A 47 -18.93 -8.49 4.95
C LEU A 47 -19.58 -9.61 5.76
N THR A 48 -20.42 -9.25 6.74
CA THR A 48 -21.24 -10.22 7.47
C THR A 48 -22.23 -10.93 6.53
N GLY A 49 -22.87 -10.19 5.63
CA GLY A 49 -23.74 -10.76 4.59
C GLY A 49 -23.00 -11.75 3.69
N LEU A 50 -21.79 -11.43 3.26
CA LEU A 50 -20.93 -12.33 2.48
C LEU A 50 -20.59 -13.60 3.27
N LEU A 51 -20.27 -13.47 4.56
CA LEU A 51 -20.02 -14.60 5.45
C LEU A 51 -21.27 -15.51 5.54
N LEU A 52 -22.45 -14.95 5.77
CA LEU A 52 -23.69 -15.71 5.84
C LEU A 52 -24.01 -16.40 4.50
N LEU A 53 -23.77 -15.72 3.37
CA LEU A 53 -23.98 -16.27 2.03
C LEU A 53 -23.06 -17.46 1.75
N SER A 54 -21.83 -17.46 2.26
CA SER A 54 -20.88 -18.57 2.11
C SER A 54 -21.38 -19.87 2.72
N PHE A 55 -22.21 -19.79 3.77
CA PHE A 55 -22.91 -20.93 4.39
C PHE A 55 -24.22 -21.28 3.69
N GLY A 56 -24.51 -20.71 2.52
CA GLY A 56 -25.66 -21.07 1.70
C GLY A 56 -27.01 -20.65 2.29
N MET A 57 -27.06 -19.53 3.04
CA MET A 57 -28.35 -19.03 3.55
C MET A 57 -29.44 -18.99 2.45
N PRO A 58 -30.69 -19.39 2.79
CA PRO A 58 -31.24 -19.76 4.12
C PRO A 58 -31.05 -21.22 4.55
N SER A 59 -30.48 -22.09 3.70
CA SER A 59 -30.44 -23.56 3.93
C SER A 59 -29.33 -24.04 4.88
N TRP A 60 -28.41 -23.14 5.30
CA TRP A 60 -27.28 -23.42 6.19
C TRP A 60 -26.53 -24.73 5.85
N THR A 61 -25.63 -24.68 4.87
CA THR A 61 -24.85 -25.81 4.40
C THR A 61 -23.35 -25.50 4.37
N LEU A 62 -22.53 -26.52 4.64
CA LEU A 62 -21.08 -26.48 4.45
C LEU A 62 -20.65 -26.96 3.05
N ALA A 63 -21.61 -27.31 2.16
CA ALA A 63 -21.32 -27.89 0.85
C ALA A 63 -20.35 -27.03 0.02
N ASN A 64 -20.44 -25.70 0.11
CA ASN A 64 -19.50 -24.81 -0.60
C ASN A 64 -18.06 -24.96 -0.10
N PHE A 65 -17.85 -25.13 1.20
CA PHE A 65 -16.52 -25.33 1.77
C PHE A 65 -15.99 -26.74 1.50
N LEU A 66 -16.83 -27.77 1.59
CA LEU A 66 -16.46 -29.15 1.24
C LEU A 66 -16.05 -29.23 -0.22
N ARG A 67 -16.78 -28.60 -1.14
CA ARG A 67 -16.43 -28.50 -2.56
C ARG A 67 -15.04 -27.93 -2.81
N ILE A 68 -14.55 -27.00 -1.97
CA ILE A 68 -13.18 -26.46 -2.10
C ILE A 68 -12.14 -27.54 -1.79
N GLY A 69 -12.40 -28.40 -0.79
CA GLY A 69 -11.52 -29.50 -0.42
C GLY A 69 -11.57 -30.67 -1.40
N ASP A 70 -12.76 -31.01 -1.90
CA ASP A 70 -12.98 -32.18 -2.77
C ASP A 70 -12.51 -31.96 -4.21
N ALA A 71 -12.49 -30.72 -4.69
CA ALA A 71 -12.11 -30.41 -6.07
C ALA A 71 -10.62 -29.98 -6.18
N PRO A 72 -9.74 -30.79 -6.79
CA PRO A 72 -8.30 -30.53 -6.90
C PRO A 72 -7.96 -29.19 -7.54
N VAL A 73 -8.84 -28.64 -8.39
CA VAL A 73 -8.64 -27.35 -9.04
C VAL A 73 -8.55 -26.21 -8.03
N TYR A 74 -9.39 -26.19 -6.97
CA TYR A 74 -9.37 -25.11 -5.98
C TYR A 74 -8.18 -25.22 -5.04
N LEU A 75 -7.73 -26.44 -4.71
CA LEU A 75 -6.47 -26.65 -3.99
C LEU A 75 -5.27 -26.16 -4.80
N THR A 76 -5.29 -26.37 -6.11
CA THR A 76 -4.26 -25.84 -7.04
C THR A 76 -4.29 -24.31 -7.06
N VAL A 77 -5.47 -23.69 -7.11
CA VAL A 77 -5.66 -22.23 -7.05
C VAL A 77 -5.10 -21.65 -5.72
N LEU A 78 -5.39 -22.29 -4.59
CA LEU A 78 -4.87 -21.88 -3.28
C LEU A 78 -3.33 -21.99 -3.23
N ARG A 79 -2.79 -23.11 -3.74
CA ARG A 79 -1.35 -23.32 -3.84
C ARG A 79 -0.67 -22.28 -4.74
N ASN A 80 -1.25 -21.99 -5.91
CA ASN A 80 -0.74 -20.96 -6.82
C ASN A 80 -0.73 -19.58 -6.15
N THR A 81 -1.84 -19.22 -5.50
CA THR A 81 -1.95 -17.96 -4.75
C THR A 81 -0.83 -17.83 -3.73
N LEU A 82 -0.60 -18.87 -2.93
CA LEU A 82 0.45 -18.88 -1.92
C LEU A 82 1.85 -18.81 -2.54
N GLN A 83 2.13 -19.65 -3.54
CA GLN A 83 3.43 -19.69 -4.20
C GLN A 83 3.78 -18.37 -4.89
N ILE A 84 2.86 -17.79 -5.64
CA ILE A 84 3.07 -16.49 -6.31
C ILE A 84 3.27 -15.40 -5.25
N SER A 85 2.44 -15.34 -4.21
CA SER A 85 2.56 -14.33 -3.15
C SER A 85 3.88 -14.43 -2.39
N VAL A 86 4.33 -15.63 -2.05
CA VAL A 86 5.64 -15.85 -1.41
C VAL A 86 6.78 -15.45 -2.34
N SER A 87 6.74 -15.87 -3.62
CA SER A 87 7.79 -15.57 -4.60
C SER A 87 7.92 -14.07 -4.85
N VAL A 88 6.79 -13.38 -5.04
CA VAL A 88 6.74 -11.93 -5.22
C VAL A 88 7.26 -11.20 -3.98
N THR A 89 6.84 -11.61 -2.79
CA THR A 89 7.28 -10.99 -1.53
C THR A 89 8.78 -11.18 -1.31
N ALA A 90 9.30 -12.38 -1.56
CA ALA A 90 10.73 -12.67 -1.44
C ALA A 90 11.56 -11.86 -2.44
N LEU A 91 11.13 -11.81 -3.71
CA LEU A 91 11.81 -11.04 -4.74
C LEU A 91 11.73 -9.52 -4.47
N ALA A 92 10.54 -9.03 -4.08
CA ALA A 92 10.38 -7.63 -3.68
C ALA A 92 11.27 -7.27 -2.50
N PHE A 93 11.41 -8.14 -1.49
CA PHE A 93 12.34 -7.94 -0.38
C PHE A 93 13.79 -7.80 -0.86
N VAL A 94 14.26 -8.76 -1.64
CA VAL A 94 15.67 -8.78 -2.12
C VAL A 94 15.99 -7.53 -2.93
N LEU A 95 15.08 -7.10 -3.80
CA LEU A 95 15.29 -5.92 -4.68
C LEU A 95 15.07 -4.60 -3.93
N SER A 96 14.18 -4.55 -2.96
CA SER A 96 13.83 -3.32 -2.24
C SER A 96 14.84 -2.96 -1.14
N TYR A 97 15.46 -3.95 -0.50
CA TYR A 97 16.36 -3.72 0.64
C TYR A 97 17.56 -2.83 0.28
N PRO A 98 18.30 -3.06 -0.82
CA PRO A 98 19.39 -2.18 -1.25
C PRO A 98 18.96 -0.74 -1.49
N ILE A 99 17.76 -0.54 -2.08
CA ILE A 99 17.20 0.79 -2.33
C ILE A 99 16.89 1.51 -1.00
N ALA A 100 16.18 0.84 -0.07
CA ALA A 100 15.84 1.40 1.23
C ALA A 100 17.09 1.74 2.06
N TYR A 101 18.11 0.89 2.02
CA TYR A 101 19.39 1.13 2.67
C TYR A 101 20.12 2.34 2.05
N ALA A 102 20.20 2.42 0.73
CA ALA A 102 20.84 3.55 0.04
C ALA A 102 20.06 4.87 0.23
N LEU A 103 18.73 4.83 0.34
CA LEU A 103 17.91 6.00 0.71
C LEU A 103 18.27 6.55 2.09
N THR A 104 18.67 5.65 3.01
CA THR A 104 19.02 6.04 4.39
C THR A 104 20.45 6.54 4.53
N THR A 105 21.39 5.89 3.83
CA THR A 105 22.84 6.13 3.99
C THR A 105 23.47 7.00 2.90
N GLY A 106 22.77 7.20 1.78
CA GLY A 106 23.26 7.93 0.62
C GLY A 106 23.25 9.44 0.78
N GLY A 107 24.06 10.13 -0.03
CA GLY A 107 24.06 11.61 -0.12
C GLY A 107 22.76 12.16 -0.71
N ILE A 108 22.58 13.49 -0.59
CA ILE A 108 21.33 14.16 -0.95
C ILE A 108 20.90 13.91 -2.40
N ALA A 109 21.82 13.94 -3.35
CA ALA A 109 21.52 13.72 -4.77
C ALA A 109 21.00 12.29 -5.05
N LEU A 110 21.70 11.28 -4.50
CA LEU A 110 21.28 9.88 -4.62
C LEU A 110 19.93 9.66 -3.96
N ARG A 111 19.74 10.18 -2.75
CA ARG A 111 18.47 10.08 -2.01
C ARG A 111 17.31 10.69 -2.80
N THR A 112 17.51 11.88 -3.39
CA THR A 112 16.48 12.53 -4.21
C THR A 112 16.14 11.70 -5.44
N PHE A 113 17.15 11.19 -6.15
CA PHE A 113 16.95 10.31 -7.31
C PHE A 113 16.17 9.04 -6.93
N LEU A 114 16.60 8.34 -5.88
CA LEU A 114 15.95 7.11 -5.42
C LEU A 114 14.50 7.37 -4.94
N LEU A 115 14.24 8.49 -4.26
CA LEU A 115 12.88 8.86 -3.85
C LEU A 115 11.98 9.08 -5.07
N ILE A 116 12.45 9.80 -6.07
CA ILE A 116 11.70 9.99 -7.32
C ILE A 116 11.44 8.64 -7.99
N ALA A 117 12.47 7.80 -8.08
CA ALA A 117 12.37 6.49 -8.72
C ALA A 117 11.40 5.53 -8.02
N VAL A 118 11.19 5.67 -6.71
CA VAL A 118 10.23 4.86 -5.93
C VAL A 118 8.83 5.47 -5.97
N VAL A 119 8.75 6.79 -5.78
CA VAL A 119 7.47 7.49 -5.62
C VAL A 119 6.72 7.63 -6.95
N LEU A 120 7.43 7.90 -8.05
CA LEU A 120 6.80 8.07 -9.36
C LEU A 120 6.03 6.80 -9.82
N PRO A 121 6.63 5.59 -9.82
CA PRO A 121 5.88 4.38 -10.13
C PRO A 121 4.77 4.07 -9.12
N TYR A 122 4.94 4.40 -7.84
CA TYR A 122 3.91 4.18 -6.83
C TYR A 122 2.59 4.90 -7.14
N PHE A 123 2.68 6.13 -7.66
CA PHE A 123 1.51 6.92 -8.06
C PHE A 123 1.04 6.65 -9.49
N THR A 124 1.72 5.77 -10.21
CA THR A 124 1.28 5.32 -11.52
C THR A 124 0.26 4.18 -11.34
N SER A 125 -0.78 4.19 -12.14
CA SER A 125 -1.80 3.13 -12.17
C SER A 125 -1.21 1.72 -12.18
N ALA A 126 -1.73 0.84 -11.31
CA ALA A 126 -1.34 -0.57 -11.29
C ALA A 126 -1.64 -1.25 -12.64
N LEU A 127 -2.73 -0.86 -13.28
CA LEU A 127 -3.12 -1.32 -14.61
C LEU A 127 -2.12 -0.84 -15.67
N ALA A 128 -1.73 0.44 -15.64
CA ALA A 128 -0.74 1.00 -16.56
C ALA A 128 0.64 0.32 -16.40
N ARG A 129 1.06 0.02 -15.18
CA ARG A 129 2.31 -0.71 -14.91
C ARG A 129 2.24 -2.16 -15.39
N THR A 130 1.10 -2.84 -15.20
CA THR A 130 0.90 -4.20 -15.73
C THR A 130 0.95 -4.18 -17.25
N PHE A 131 0.28 -3.22 -17.89
CA PHE A 131 0.34 -3.01 -19.33
C PHE A 131 1.77 -2.77 -19.83
N ALA A 132 2.53 -1.92 -19.12
CA ALA A 132 3.93 -1.68 -19.44
C ALA A 132 4.75 -2.98 -19.50
N TRP A 133 4.56 -3.85 -18.53
CA TRP A 133 5.23 -5.15 -18.48
C TRP A 133 4.76 -6.11 -19.59
N ILE A 134 3.48 -6.09 -19.96
CA ILE A 134 2.97 -6.86 -21.10
C ILE A 134 3.69 -6.45 -22.39
N VAL A 135 3.84 -5.15 -22.61
CA VAL A 135 4.52 -4.61 -23.81
C VAL A 135 6.03 -4.90 -23.79
N LEU A 136 6.68 -4.71 -22.62
CA LEU A 136 8.11 -4.98 -22.44
C LEU A 136 8.49 -6.43 -22.67
N LEU A 137 7.74 -7.36 -22.07
CA LEU A 137 8.01 -8.79 -22.06
C LEU A 137 7.32 -9.53 -23.22
N GLY A 138 6.49 -8.84 -23.98
CA GLY A 138 5.78 -9.42 -25.14
C GLY A 138 6.72 -10.04 -26.15
N ARG A 139 6.18 -10.86 -27.06
CA ARG A 139 6.96 -11.56 -28.08
C ARG A 139 7.78 -10.61 -28.96
N ASN A 140 7.19 -9.47 -29.32
CA ASN A 140 7.83 -8.39 -30.09
C ASN A 140 8.27 -7.23 -29.17
N GLY A 141 8.37 -7.48 -27.87
CA GLY A 141 8.71 -6.46 -26.88
C GLY A 141 10.19 -6.17 -26.80
N VAL A 142 10.51 -5.07 -26.12
CA VAL A 142 11.87 -4.53 -26.00
C VAL A 142 12.87 -5.57 -25.48
N VAL A 143 12.47 -6.37 -24.47
CA VAL A 143 13.35 -7.36 -23.85
C VAL A 143 13.69 -8.47 -24.86
N ASN A 144 12.70 -8.99 -25.58
CA ASN A 144 12.94 -10.03 -26.58
C ASN A 144 13.80 -9.54 -27.75
N GLN A 145 13.57 -8.32 -28.23
CA GLN A 145 14.38 -7.73 -29.30
C GLN A 145 15.83 -7.56 -28.86
N PHE A 146 16.06 -7.04 -27.66
CA PHE A 146 17.41 -6.90 -27.11
C PHE A 146 18.13 -8.26 -26.97
N LEU A 147 17.42 -9.31 -26.52
CA LEU A 147 18.01 -10.66 -26.42
C LEU A 147 18.36 -11.26 -27.81
N LEU A 148 17.53 -11.01 -28.83
CA LEU A 148 17.78 -11.44 -30.20
C LEU A 148 18.96 -10.68 -30.84
N GLU A 149 19.04 -9.36 -30.68
CA GLU A 149 20.12 -8.51 -31.18
C GLU A 149 21.48 -8.88 -30.59
N LEU A 150 21.50 -9.22 -29.27
CA LEU A 150 22.71 -9.71 -28.62
C LEU A 150 23.08 -11.16 -28.98
N GLY A 151 22.24 -11.86 -29.74
CA GLY A 151 22.46 -13.27 -30.08
C GLY A 151 22.35 -14.24 -28.92
N LEU A 152 21.74 -13.80 -27.80
CA LEU A 152 21.56 -14.63 -26.59
C LEU A 152 20.46 -15.67 -26.77
N VAL A 153 19.52 -15.43 -27.68
CA VAL A 153 18.44 -16.35 -28.02
C VAL A 153 18.25 -16.34 -29.55
N SER A 154 17.82 -17.49 -30.11
CA SER A 154 17.52 -17.63 -31.54
C SER A 154 16.07 -17.33 -31.89
N GLN A 155 15.18 -17.35 -30.91
CA GLN A 155 13.75 -17.08 -31.05
C GLN A 155 13.22 -16.32 -29.85
N PRO A 156 12.13 -15.54 -30.00
CA PRO A 156 11.54 -14.82 -28.88
C PRO A 156 11.09 -15.74 -27.74
N VAL A 157 11.50 -15.43 -26.52
CA VAL A 157 11.15 -16.17 -25.30
C VAL A 157 9.74 -15.77 -24.87
N THR A 158 8.91 -16.74 -24.48
CA THR A 158 7.58 -16.48 -23.92
C THR A 158 7.71 -16.04 -22.46
N MET A 159 7.64 -14.72 -22.21
CA MET A 159 7.78 -14.12 -20.86
C MET A 159 6.47 -13.56 -20.31
N VAL A 160 5.40 -13.53 -21.10
CA VAL A 160 4.05 -13.10 -20.70
C VAL A 160 3.10 -14.28 -20.81
N TYR A 161 1.96 -14.19 -20.13
CA TYR A 161 0.93 -15.23 -20.02
C TYR A 161 1.45 -16.52 -19.34
N ASN A 162 2.32 -16.31 -18.35
CA ASN A 162 2.88 -17.37 -17.52
C ASN A 162 3.27 -16.82 -16.13
N ARG A 163 3.69 -17.72 -15.24
CA ARG A 163 4.08 -17.41 -13.86
C ARG A 163 5.23 -16.41 -13.76
N PHE A 164 6.19 -16.47 -14.67
CA PHE A 164 7.32 -15.53 -14.70
C PHE A 164 6.83 -14.09 -14.89
N GLY A 165 5.99 -13.85 -15.90
CA GLY A 165 5.41 -12.53 -16.15
C GLY A 165 4.62 -12.00 -14.95
N VAL A 166 3.80 -12.85 -14.33
CA VAL A 166 3.04 -12.50 -13.11
C VAL A 166 3.97 -12.07 -11.98
N ILE A 167 5.02 -12.87 -11.68
CA ILE A 167 5.96 -12.57 -10.60
C ILE A 167 6.68 -11.25 -10.86
N ILE A 168 7.18 -11.00 -12.07
CA ILE A 168 7.89 -9.75 -12.42
C ILE A 168 6.95 -8.55 -12.29
N GLY A 169 5.76 -8.61 -12.92
CA GLY A 169 4.80 -7.51 -12.88
C GLY A 169 4.33 -7.18 -11.46
N MET A 170 3.97 -8.21 -10.67
CA MET A 170 3.56 -8.01 -9.28
C MET A 170 4.71 -7.49 -8.40
N THR A 171 5.95 -8.00 -8.59
CA THR A 171 7.13 -7.53 -7.83
C THR A 171 7.37 -6.05 -8.05
N HIS A 172 7.34 -5.59 -9.29
CA HIS A 172 7.49 -4.18 -9.64
C HIS A 172 6.43 -3.30 -8.94
N ILE A 173 5.18 -3.75 -8.91
CA ILE A 173 4.08 -3.02 -8.23
C ILE A 173 4.27 -3.01 -6.72
N ALA A 174 4.79 -4.11 -6.14
CA ALA A 174 4.96 -4.29 -4.70
C ALA A 174 6.20 -3.59 -4.13
N MET A 175 7.26 -3.37 -4.94
CA MET A 175 8.52 -2.79 -4.47
C MET A 175 8.36 -1.46 -3.72
N PRO A 176 7.62 -0.44 -4.20
CA PRO A 176 7.44 0.79 -3.44
C PRO A 176 6.77 0.57 -2.08
N MET A 177 5.79 -0.35 -2.00
CA MET A 177 5.11 -0.71 -0.75
C MET A 177 6.05 -1.41 0.25
N MET A 178 7.08 -2.10 -0.23
CA MET A 178 8.13 -2.71 0.58
C MET A 178 9.17 -1.67 1.02
N ILE A 179 9.59 -0.79 0.12
CA ILE A 179 10.66 0.20 0.35
C ILE A 179 10.24 1.22 1.42
N LEU A 180 9.03 1.76 1.36
CA LEU A 180 8.61 2.87 2.21
C LEU A 180 8.59 2.54 3.72
N PRO A 181 8.01 1.42 4.20
CA PRO A 181 8.09 1.03 5.61
C PRO A 181 9.52 0.75 6.06
N MET A 182 10.33 0.07 5.22
CA MET A 182 11.74 -0.17 5.52
C MET A 182 12.51 1.14 5.67
N PHE A 183 12.36 2.06 4.72
CA PHE A 183 13.02 3.37 4.75
C PHE A 183 12.64 4.17 6.00
N THR A 184 11.36 4.16 6.39
CA THR A 184 10.88 4.87 7.59
C THR A 184 11.59 4.37 8.85
N VAL A 185 11.70 3.06 9.04
CA VAL A 185 12.38 2.48 10.20
C VAL A 185 13.89 2.68 10.10
N MET A 186 14.51 2.42 8.96
CA MET A 186 15.94 2.56 8.76
C MET A 186 16.42 4.00 8.99
N SER A 187 15.61 5.00 8.60
CA SER A 187 15.94 6.42 8.80
C SER A 187 15.90 6.87 10.26
N SER A 188 15.23 6.12 11.14
CA SER A 188 15.22 6.37 12.59
C SER A 188 16.41 5.76 13.35
N ILE A 189 17.23 4.92 12.69
CA ILE A 189 18.41 4.29 13.30
C ILE A 189 19.50 5.36 13.46
N ASP A 190 19.98 5.57 14.71
CA ASP A 190 21.09 6.51 14.97
C ASP A 190 22.38 6.03 14.29
N PRO A 191 22.96 6.77 13.33
CA PRO A 191 24.20 6.40 12.67
C PRO A 191 25.39 6.26 13.62
N LYS A 192 25.32 6.83 14.83
CA LYS A 192 26.36 6.70 15.86
C LYS A 192 26.56 5.26 16.30
N LEU A 193 25.50 4.43 16.31
CA LEU A 193 25.56 3.02 16.70
C LEU A 193 26.46 2.23 15.74
N VAL A 194 26.30 2.42 14.44
CA VAL A 194 27.15 1.77 13.41
C VAL A 194 28.58 2.30 13.49
N ARG A 195 28.78 3.60 13.71
CA ARG A 195 30.12 4.19 13.88
C ARG A 195 30.84 3.67 15.13
N ALA A 196 30.13 3.53 16.24
CA ALA A 196 30.68 2.96 17.48
C ALA A 196 31.12 1.50 17.30
N ALA A 197 30.32 0.68 16.62
CA ALA A 197 30.70 -0.70 16.30
C ALA A 197 31.99 -0.75 15.44
N ARG A 198 32.12 0.13 14.45
CA ARG A 198 33.32 0.23 13.62
C ARG A 198 34.54 0.73 14.39
N ALA A 199 34.36 1.68 15.30
CA ALA A 199 35.44 2.15 16.20
C ALA A 199 35.96 1.04 17.13
N ASN A 200 35.06 0.08 17.47
CA ASN A 200 35.43 -1.12 18.26
C ASN A 200 35.93 -2.30 17.38
N GLY A 201 36.35 -2.04 16.14
CA GLY A 201 36.98 -3.05 15.26
C GLY A 201 36.03 -3.90 14.43
N ALA A 202 34.74 -3.60 14.41
CA ALA A 202 33.82 -4.29 13.49
C ALA A 202 34.06 -3.83 12.03
N SER A 203 34.18 -4.81 11.13
CA SER A 203 34.20 -4.52 9.68
C SER A 203 32.88 -3.91 9.20
N PRO A 204 32.81 -3.26 8.02
CA PRO A 204 31.55 -2.75 7.47
C PRO A 204 30.45 -3.79 7.42
N LEU A 205 30.74 -5.01 6.96
CA LEU A 205 29.78 -6.12 6.91
C LEU A 205 29.35 -6.58 8.30
N ALA A 206 30.30 -6.69 9.24
CA ALA A 206 29.99 -7.06 10.61
C ALA A 206 29.11 -6.02 11.30
N ALA A 207 29.40 -4.73 11.16
CA ALA A 207 28.58 -3.63 11.69
C ALA A 207 27.17 -3.62 11.06
N PHE A 208 27.07 -3.90 9.76
CA PHE A 208 25.78 -4.05 9.09
C PHE A 208 24.98 -5.23 9.65
N LEU A 209 25.53 -6.43 9.70
CA LEU A 209 24.84 -7.65 10.13
C LEU A 209 24.51 -7.66 11.63
N THR A 210 25.34 -7.04 12.48
CA THR A 210 25.16 -7.09 13.95
C THR A 210 24.40 -5.91 14.52
N ILE A 211 24.39 -4.74 13.84
CA ILE A 211 23.76 -3.53 14.35
C ILE A 211 22.63 -3.07 13.41
N PHE A 212 22.94 -2.77 12.14
CA PHE A 212 21.98 -2.16 11.24
C PHE A 212 20.85 -3.10 10.86
N LEU A 213 21.16 -4.32 10.43
CA LEU A 213 20.16 -5.31 10.00
C LEU A 213 19.18 -5.66 11.13
N PRO A 214 19.62 -6.00 12.37
CA PRO A 214 18.69 -6.26 13.46
C PRO A 214 17.77 -5.07 13.81
N LEU A 215 18.30 -3.85 13.76
CA LEU A 215 17.54 -2.64 14.03
C LEU A 215 16.57 -2.29 12.88
N SER A 216 16.84 -2.74 11.65
CA SER A 216 15.98 -2.57 10.50
C SER A 216 14.89 -3.64 10.37
N LEU A 217 14.99 -4.78 11.09
CA LEU A 217 14.01 -5.88 11.05
C LEU A 217 12.56 -5.44 11.25
N PRO A 218 12.22 -4.51 12.14
CA PRO A 218 10.85 -4.05 12.29
C PRO A 218 10.25 -3.51 10.99
N GLY A 219 10.99 -2.66 10.28
CA GLY A 219 10.56 -2.12 8.99
C GLY A 219 10.49 -3.19 7.90
N LEU A 220 11.42 -4.15 7.93
CA LEU A 220 11.43 -5.28 7.02
C LEU A 220 10.18 -6.15 7.20
N ILE A 221 9.88 -6.56 8.43
CA ILE A 221 8.72 -7.41 8.72
C ILE A 221 7.42 -6.68 8.37
N ALA A 222 7.36 -5.38 8.66
CA ALA A 222 6.23 -4.54 8.26
C ALA A 222 6.02 -4.55 6.73
N GLY A 223 7.07 -4.32 5.96
CA GLY A 223 7.02 -4.36 4.50
C GLY A 223 6.66 -5.73 3.95
N VAL A 224 7.25 -6.80 4.49
CA VAL A 224 6.96 -8.20 4.09
C VAL A 224 5.50 -8.55 4.34
N LEU A 225 4.96 -8.25 5.52
CA LEU A 225 3.55 -8.51 5.86
C LEU A 225 2.61 -7.73 4.94
N LEU A 226 2.88 -6.43 4.74
CA LEU A 226 2.06 -5.58 3.88
C LEU A 226 2.02 -6.10 2.44
N VAL A 227 3.20 -6.38 1.87
CA VAL A 227 3.31 -6.88 0.49
C VAL A 227 2.70 -8.28 0.34
N PHE A 228 2.92 -9.18 1.31
CA PHE A 228 2.38 -10.53 1.25
C PHE A 228 0.84 -10.53 1.27
N ILE A 229 0.22 -9.75 2.18
CA ILE A 229 -1.24 -9.60 2.24
C ILE A 229 -1.78 -8.97 0.95
N TYR A 230 -1.11 -7.93 0.46
CA TYR A 230 -1.46 -7.29 -0.81
C TYR A 230 -1.45 -8.29 -1.97
N CYS A 231 -0.40 -9.13 -2.08
CA CYS A 231 -0.27 -10.14 -3.13
C CYS A 231 -1.35 -11.22 -3.06
N LEU A 232 -1.77 -11.66 -1.86
CA LEU A 232 -2.86 -12.63 -1.71
C LEU A 232 -4.18 -12.13 -2.30
N GLY A 233 -4.44 -10.83 -2.18
CA GLY A 233 -5.66 -10.19 -2.67
C GLY A 233 -5.54 -9.58 -4.07
N PHE A 234 -4.38 -9.71 -4.72
CA PHE A 234 -4.14 -9.01 -5.98
C PHE A 234 -4.83 -9.70 -7.16
N TYR A 235 -5.47 -8.91 -8.03
CA TYR A 235 -6.27 -9.40 -9.13
C TYR A 235 -5.71 -9.00 -10.50
N ILE A 236 -5.34 -7.73 -10.68
CA ILE A 236 -5.11 -7.11 -12.00
C ILE A 236 -3.98 -7.83 -12.78
N THR A 237 -2.80 -7.90 -12.21
CA THR A 237 -1.62 -8.46 -12.93
C THR A 237 -1.75 -9.95 -13.21
N PRO A 238 -2.19 -10.81 -12.26
CA PRO A 238 -2.42 -12.22 -12.57
C PRO A 238 -3.46 -12.43 -13.67
N ALA A 239 -4.52 -11.64 -13.69
CA ALA A 239 -5.59 -11.76 -14.68
C ALA A 239 -5.18 -11.30 -16.09
N LEU A 240 -4.17 -10.42 -16.21
CA LEU A 240 -3.67 -9.91 -17.49
C LEU A 240 -2.38 -10.60 -17.98
N MET A 241 -1.52 -11.04 -17.07
CA MET A 241 -0.19 -11.60 -17.41
C MET A 241 -0.05 -13.08 -17.09
N GLY A 242 -0.99 -13.67 -16.35
CA GLY A 242 -0.99 -15.09 -15.98
C GLY A 242 -1.45 -16.00 -17.10
N GLY A 243 -0.97 -17.24 -17.07
CA GLY A 243 -1.47 -18.33 -17.90
C GLY A 243 -2.62 -19.09 -17.23
N LEU A 244 -3.18 -20.07 -17.95
CA LEU A 244 -4.27 -20.92 -17.43
C LEU A 244 -3.87 -21.72 -16.18
N SER A 245 -2.57 -22.01 -16.02
CA SER A 245 -2.01 -22.70 -14.84
C SER A 245 -1.76 -21.79 -13.64
N ASP A 246 -1.86 -20.46 -13.82
CA ASP A 246 -1.44 -19.47 -12.80
C ASP A 246 -2.63 -18.74 -12.16
N VAL A 247 -3.80 -19.36 -12.22
CA VAL A 247 -5.03 -18.82 -11.63
C VAL A 247 -4.86 -18.67 -10.13
N MET A 248 -5.10 -17.44 -9.63
CA MET A 248 -5.12 -17.09 -8.21
C MET A 248 -6.55 -17.07 -7.68
N ILE A 249 -6.68 -17.13 -6.34
CA ILE A 249 -8.00 -17.18 -5.68
C ILE A 249 -8.90 -16.00 -6.03
N THR A 250 -8.34 -14.81 -6.20
CA THR A 250 -9.08 -13.60 -6.61
C THR A 250 -9.68 -13.72 -8.00
N MET A 251 -8.98 -14.40 -8.92
CA MET A 251 -9.48 -14.70 -10.27
C MET A 251 -10.59 -15.74 -10.20
N ALA A 252 -10.44 -16.78 -9.37
CA ALA A 252 -11.48 -17.79 -9.15
C ALA A 252 -12.75 -17.17 -8.54
N ILE A 253 -12.61 -16.26 -7.57
CA ILE A 253 -13.75 -15.50 -7.00
C ILE A 253 -14.46 -14.73 -8.11
N SER A 254 -13.69 -13.98 -8.92
CA SER A 254 -14.23 -13.18 -10.03
C SER A 254 -14.98 -14.05 -11.04
N SER A 255 -14.41 -15.17 -11.48
CA SER A 255 -15.05 -16.09 -12.43
C SER A 255 -16.33 -16.71 -11.85
N GLN A 256 -16.32 -17.16 -10.58
CA GLN A 256 -17.52 -17.70 -9.94
C GLN A 256 -18.66 -16.69 -9.88
N ILE A 257 -18.37 -15.43 -9.62
CA ILE A 257 -19.37 -14.38 -9.42
C ILE A 257 -19.82 -13.77 -10.75
N LEU A 258 -18.88 -13.35 -11.61
CA LEU A 258 -19.18 -12.57 -12.82
C LEU A 258 -19.53 -13.45 -14.02
N GLU A 259 -18.94 -14.65 -14.14
CA GLU A 259 -19.13 -15.53 -15.29
C GLU A 259 -20.13 -16.66 -15.01
N GLN A 260 -19.99 -17.31 -13.82
CA GLN A 260 -20.83 -18.45 -13.47
C GLN A 260 -22.06 -18.07 -12.64
N LEU A 261 -22.15 -16.83 -12.16
CA LEU A 261 -23.23 -16.31 -11.29
C LEU A 261 -23.45 -17.16 -10.02
N ASN A 262 -22.40 -17.88 -9.58
CA ASN A 262 -22.44 -18.73 -8.39
C ASN A 262 -21.95 -17.95 -7.16
N TRP A 263 -22.82 -17.10 -6.65
CA TRP A 263 -22.53 -16.18 -5.56
C TRP A 263 -22.18 -16.88 -4.24
N ASN A 264 -22.87 -17.96 -3.91
CA ASN A 264 -22.63 -18.70 -2.66
C ASN A 264 -21.23 -19.29 -2.64
N PHE A 265 -20.79 -19.86 -3.75
CA PHE A 265 -19.47 -20.45 -3.86
C PHE A 265 -18.37 -19.39 -3.97
N GLY A 266 -18.61 -18.31 -4.71
CA GLY A 266 -17.72 -17.14 -4.73
C GLY A 266 -17.55 -16.50 -3.34
N ALA A 267 -18.63 -16.46 -2.55
CA ALA A 267 -18.58 -16.01 -1.15
C ALA A 267 -17.75 -16.97 -0.28
N ALA A 268 -17.88 -18.29 -0.46
CA ALA A 268 -17.07 -19.26 0.29
C ALA A 268 -15.56 -19.12 -0.01
N LEU A 269 -15.17 -18.96 -1.28
CA LEU A 269 -13.79 -18.68 -1.67
C LEU A 269 -13.29 -17.35 -1.05
N SER A 270 -14.14 -16.31 -1.03
CA SER A 270 -13.84 -15.03 -0.41
C SER A 270 -13.59 -15.14 1.09
N VAL A 271 -14.39 -15.97 1.79
CA VAL A 271 -14.22 -16.25 3.22
C VAL A 271 -12.92 -17.01 3.49
N VAL A 272 -12.57 -17.99 2.65
CA VAL A 272 -11.29 -18.72 2.78
C VAL A 272 -10.10 -17.74 2.64
N LEU A 273 -10.15 -16.86 1.65
CA LEU A 273 -9.11 -15.81 1.49
C LEU A 273 -9.08 -14.87 2.69
N LEU A 274 -10.25 -14.44 3.19
CA LEU A 274 -10.35 -13.58 4.37
C LEU A 274 -9.72 -14.23 5.60
N VAL A 275 -10.06 -15.49 5.87
CA VAL A 275 -9.50 -16.26 6.99
C VAL A 275 -7.99 -16.39 6.86
N ALA A 276 -7.47 -16.67 5.66
CA ALA A 276 -6.03 -16.73 5.42
C ALA A 276 -5.34 -15.40 5.75
N VAL A 277 -5.90 -14.26 5.30
CA VAL A 277 -5.37 -12.93 5.62
C VAL A 277 -5.42 -12.65 7.13
N LEU A 278 -6.52 -12.99 7.81
CA LEU A 278 -6.64 -12.80 9.26
C LEU A 278 -5.65 -13.65 10.06
N ILE A 279 -5.39 -14.90 9.63
CA ILE A 279 -4.38 -15.78 10.25
C ILE A 279 -2.99 -15.16 10.09
N ILE A 280 -2.65 -14.66 8.91
CA ILE A 280 -1.35 -14.03 8.64
C ILE A 280 -1.18 -12.75 9.48
N LEU A 281 -2.22 -11.93 9.58
CA LEU A 281 -2.23 -10.75 10.46
C LEU A 281 -2.07 -11.14 11.93
N TRP A 282 -2.76 -12.19 12.37
CA TRP A 282 -2.65 -12.68 13.73
C TRP A 282 -1.23 -13.19 14.04
N ILE A 283 -0.64 -13.96 13.13
CA ILE A 283 0.76 -14.39 13.25
C ILE A 283 1.68 -13.18 13.26
N GLY A 284 1.51 -12.24 12.33
CA GLY A 284 2.30 -11.01 12.24
C GLY A 284 2.20 -10.15 13.50
N SER A 285 1.02 -10.04 14.11
CA SER A 285 0.79 -9.28 15.34
C SER A 285 1.54 -9.83 16.57
N ARG A 286 1.93 -11.11 16.54
CA ARG A 286 2.76 -11.72 17.59
C ARG A 286 4.20 -11.20 17.55
N PHE A 287 4.67 -10.80 16.37
CA PHE A 287 6.02 -10.28 16.19
C PHE A 287 6.06 -8.75 16.27
N PHE A 288 4.99 -8.08 15.80
CA PHE A 288 4.86 -6.61 15.80
C PHE A 288 3.44 -6.16 16.10
N PRO A 289 3.26 -5.19 17.03
CA PRO A 289 1.96 -4.55 17.25
C PRO A 289 1.50 -3.86 15.96
N ILE A 290 0.29 -4.17 15.50
CA ILE A 290 -0.31 -3.61 14.28
C ILE A 290 -0.37 -2.07 14.34
N GLU A 291 -0.52 -1.50 15.52
CA GLU A 291 -0.50 -0.07 15.77
C GLU A 291 0.83 0.60 15.38
N GLN A 292 1.95 -0.12 15.50
CA GLN A 292 3.27 0.36 15.07
C GLN A 292 3.44 0.29 13.54
N LEU A 293 2.92 -0.77 12.92
CA LEU A 293 2.90 -0.95 11.47
C LEU A 293 2.23 0.22 10.74
N LEU A 294 1.19 0.77 11.36
CA LEU A 294 0.32 1.79 10.78
C LEU A 294 0.62 3.20 11.31
N GLY A 295 1.74 3.39 12.02
CA GLY A 295 2.16 4.71 12.51
C GLY A 295 1.36 5.23 13.71
N PHE A 296 0.57 4.38 14.40
CA PHE A 296 -0.24 4.77 15.55
C PHE A 296 0.48 4.65 16.91
N SER A 297 1.75 4.25 16.95
CA SER A 297 2.54 4.08 18.17
C SER A 297 3.52 5.22 18.38
N ASP A 298 3.68 5.66 19.61
CA ASP A 298 4.70 6.62 20.02
C ASP A 298 6.09 5.97 19.95
N GLY A 299 6.84 6.33 18.94
CA GLY A 299 8.29 6.33 18.69
C GLY A 299 9.30 5.46 19.46
N LYS A 300 8.93 4.43 20.23
CA LYS A 300 9.87 3.54 20.92
C LYS A 300 10.00 2.17 20.25
N LEU A 301 10.36 2.19 18.95
CA LEU A 301 10.57 0.95 18.18
C LEU A 301 11.84 0.16 18.61
N GLY A 302 12.77 0.79 19.32
CA GLY A 302 14.10 0.20 19.55
C GLY A 302 14.27 -0.71 20.76
N SER A 303 13.37 -0.69 21.74
CA SER A 303 13.72 -1.24 23.06
C SER A 303 13.29 -2.70 23.34
N THR A 304 12.32 -3.22 22.61
CA THR A 304 11.73 -4.52 22.93
C THR A 304 12.43 -5.70 22.22
N VAL A 305 12.95 -5.48 21.02
CA VAL A 305 13.65 -6.53 20.22
C VAL A 305 15.10 -6.72 20.69
N ALA A 306 15.74 -5.66 21.17
CA ALA A 306 17.12 -5.70 21.67
C ALA A 306 17.30 -6.47 22.99
N ARG A 307 16.23 -6.83 23.68
CA ARG A 307 16.28 -7.35 25.07
C ARG A 307 16.36 -8.87 25.22
N ARG A 308 16.37 -9.65 24.14
CA ARG A 308 16.59 -11.11 24.23
C ARG A 308 18.08 -11.43 24.20
N GLN A 309 18.67 -11.65 25.38
CA GLN A 309 20.09 -12.05 25.59
C GLN A 309 20.55 -13.24 24.75
N MET A 310 19.65 -14.10 24.27
CA MET A 310 19.97 -15.23 23.39
C MET A 310 20.45 -14.78 22.01
N GLY A 311 20.01 -13.59 21.55
CA GLY A 311 20.47 -13.01 20.29
C GLY A 311 21.90 -12.48 20.32
N ALA A 312 22.40 -12.05 21.47
CA ALA A 312 23.74 -11.44 21.57
C ALA A 312 24.87 -12.41 21.24
N LYS A 313 24.79 -13.68 21.70
CA LYS A 313 25.78 -14.71 21.37
C LYS A 313 25.79 -15.09 19.89
N ILE A 314 24.60 -15.15 19.28
CA ILE A 314 24.45 -15.44 17.85
C ILE A 314 25.00 -14.26 17.04
N LEU A 315 24.64 -13.02 17.41
CA LEU A 315 25.14 -11.81 16.75
C LEU A 315 26.67 -11.67 16.85
N MET A 316 27.29 -12.03 18.00
CA MET A 316 28.74 -12.04 18.11
C MET A 316 29.39 -13.07 17.19
N ARG A 317 28.83 -14.28 17.06
CA ARG A 317 29.33 -15.30 16.11
C ARG A 317 29.17 -14.87 14.66
N ILE A 318 28.04 -14.24 14.32
CA ILE A 318 27.81 -13.66 12.98
C ILE A 318 28.83 -12.55 12.70
N GLY A 319 29.10 -11.68 13.69
CA GLY A 319 30.07 -10.59 13.56
C GLY A 319 31.49 -11.11 13.36
N SER A 320 31.90 -12.14 14.09
CA SER A 320 33.24 -12.77 13.91
C SER A 320 33.37 -13.45 12.56
N ALA A 321 32.34 -14.16 12.10
CA ALA A 321 32.31 -14.79 10.78
C ALA A 321 32.34 -13.75 9.66
N ALA A 322 31.58 -12.65 9.80
CA ALA A 322 31.57 -11.56 8.85
C ALA A 322 32.94 -10.86 8.76
N ASN A 323 33.58 -10.60 9.89
CA ASN A 323 34.95 -10.05 9.92
C ASN A 323 35.95 -10.98 9.24
N ALA A 324 35.82 -12.30 9.40
CA ALA A 324 36.68 -13.29 8.74
C ALA A 324 36.43 -13.32 7.23
N LEU A 325 35.18 -13.32 6.83
CA LEU A 325 34.77 -13.36 5.41
C LEU A 325 35.25 -12.10 4.65
N GLU A 326 35.17 -10.92 5.25
CA GLU A 326 35.56 -9.66 4.60
C GLU A 326 37.10 -9.52 4.45
N ARG A 327 37.91 -10.35 5.14
CA ARG A 327 39.35 -10.45 4.87
C ARG A 327 39.65 -11.10 3.52
N TRP A 328 38.75 -11.95 3.05
CA TRP A 328 38.88 -12.68 1.78
C TRP A 328 38.15 -12.01 0.60
N LEU A 329 37.13 -11.24 0.89
CA LEU A 329 36.34 -10.53 -0.13
C LEU A 329 36.62 -9.04 -0.01
N PRO A 330 37.03 -8.35 -1.12
CA PRO A 330 37.19 -6.90 -1.09
C PRO A 330 35.86 -6.25 -0.67
N SER A 331 35.96 -5.26 0.21
CA SER A 331 34.81 -4.60 0.86
C SER A 331 33.73 -4.22 -0.16
N MET A 332 32.66 -4.98 -0.21
CA MET A 332 31.48 -4.66 -1.03
C MET A 332 30.70 -3.44 -0.50
N GLY A 333 31.13 -2.83 0.61
CA GLY A 333 30.35 -1.84 1.35
C GLY A 333 30.43 -0.39 0.93
N GLY A 334 31.38 0.02 0.09
CA GLY A 334 31.62 1.46 -0.16
C GLY A 334 30.80 2.04 -1.32
N ARG A 335 31.02 1.55 -2.53
CA ARG A 335 30.37 2.06 -3.77
C ARG A 335 29.40 1.09 -4.40
N SER A 336 29.46 -0.18 -4.09
CA SER A 336 28.64 -1.23 -4.70
C SER A 336 27.15 -1.09 -4.38
N VAL A 337 26.80 -0.78 -3.12
CA VAL A 337 25.38 -0.63 -2.73
C VAL A 337 24.70 0.57 -3.40
N PRO A 338 25.29 1.80 -3.43
CA PRO A 338 24.75 2.91 -4.22
C PRO A 338 24.57 2.58 -5.71
N ILE A 339 25.54 1.89 -6.32
CA ILE A 339 25.46 1.49 -7.74
C ILE A 339 24.32 0.50 -7.95
N LEU A 340 24.24 -0.56 -7.14
CA LEU A 340 23.15 -1.54 -7.20
C LEU A 340 21.79 -0.88 -6.97
N ALA A 341 21.67 -0.02 -5.96
CA ALA A 341 20.43 0.69 -5.67
C ALA A 341 20.02 1.61 -6.84
N SER A 342 20.97 2.30 -7.49
CA SER A 342 20.70 3.14 -8.65
C SER A 342 20.27 2.30 -9.85
N PHE A 343 20.91 1.18 -10.10
CA PHE A 343 20.53 0.25 -11.15
C PHE A 343 19.10 -0.30 -10.94
N LEU A 344 18.78 -0.75 -9.74
CA LEU A 344 17.44 -1.22 -9.39
C LEU A 344 16.39 -0.11 -9.48
N ALA A 345 16.76 1.13 -9.12
CA ALA A 345 15.89 2.29 -9.26
C ALA A 345 15.61 2.64 -10.73
N VAL A 346 16.60 2.50 -11.61
CA VAL A 346 16.41 2.64 -13.07
C VAL A 346 15.48 1.55 -13.58
N LEU A 347 15.67 0.29 -13.16
CA LEU A 347 14.75 -0.80 -13.51
C LEU A 347 13.32 -0.54 -13.02
N LEU A 348 13.16 0.10 -11.86
CA LEU A 348 11.84 0.47 -11.34
C LEU A 348 11.18 1.59 -12.17
N LEU A 349 11.96 2.51 -12.73
CA LEU A 349 11.47 3.57 -13.63
C LEU A 349 11.22 3.09 -15.05
N LEU A 350 11.94 2.06 -15.50
CA LEU A 350 12.00 1.64 -16.90
C LEU A 350 10.62 1.37 -17.52
N PRO A 351 9.71 0.59 -16.91
CA PRO A 351 8.38 0.34 -17.50
C PRO A 351 7.58 1.63 -17.71
N VAL A 352 7.67 2.55 -16.74
CA VAL A 352 6.99 3.85 -16.78
C VAL A 352 7.52 4.71 -17.93
N LEU A 353 8.84 4.79 -18.07
CA LEU A 353 9.50 5.56 -19.13
C LEU A 353 9.25 4.96 -20.52
N ILE A 354 9.23 3.64 -20.64
CA ILE A 354 8.96 2.97 -21.91
C ILE A 354 7.52 3.15 -22.36
N VAL A 355 6.54 3.09 -21.45
CA VAL A 355 5.15 3.41 -21.81
C VAL A 355 5.04 4.86 -22.28
N ALA A 356 5.67 5.79 -21.58
CA ALA A 356 5.72 7.19 -22.01
C ALA A 356 6.38 7.35 -23.40
N TYR A 357 7.47 6.63 -23.68
CA TYR A 357 8.11 6.63 -24.99
C TYR A 357 7.18 6.05 -26.07
N LEU A 358 6.58 4.88 -25.82
CA LEU A 358 5.70 4.20 -26.76
C LEU A 358 4.38 4.93 -27.02
N SER A 359 3.95 5.83 -26.13
CA SER A 359 2.75 6.64 -26.32
C SER A 359 2.84 7.58 -27.53
N PHE A 360 4.06 7.94 -27.95
CA PHE A 360 4.34 8.75 -29.14
C PHE A 360 4.46 7.96 -30.43
N SER A 361 4.13 6.65 -30.44
CA SER A 361 4.21 5.82 -31.63
C SER A 361 3.29 6.30 -32.74
N ALA A 362 3.80 6.38 -33.97
CA ALA A 362 3.01 6.60 -35.18
C ALA A 362 2.26 5.32 -35.64
N SER A 363 2.61 4.15 -35.12
CA SER A 363 1.96 2.88 -35.45
C SER A 363 0.67 2.67 -34.69
N SER A 364 -0.25 1.89 -35.26
CA SER A 364 -1.49 1.45 -34.61
C SER A 364 -1.29 0.27 -33.67
N TYR A 365 -0.13 -0.35 -33.64
CA TYR A 365 0.25 -1.48 -32.80
C TYR A 365 1.67 -1.27 -32.24
N PHE A 366 2.01 -2.03 -31.21
CA PHE A 366 3.32 -1.89 -30.55
C PHE A 366 4.42 -2.50 -31.40
N VAL A 367 5.35 -1.64 -31.83
CA VAL A 367 6.60 -1.99 -32.50
C VAL A 367 7.73 -1.26 -31.80
N PHE A 368 8.82 -1.94 -31.56
CA PHE A 368 10.05 -1.37 -31.05
C PHE A 368 11.21 -1.74 -31.99
N PRO A 369 12.08 -0.79 -32.37
CA PRO A 369 12.01 0.65 -32.10
C PRO A 369 10.82 1.32 -32.80
N LEU A 370 10.44 2.53 -32.36
CA LEU A 370 9.31 3.24 -32.97
C LEU A 370 9.56 3.50 -34.46
N PRO A 371 8.59 3.21 -35.33
CA PRO A 371 8.72 3.49 -36.77
C PRO A 371 8.62 4.99 -37.10
N GLY A 372 8.17 5.81 -36.14
CA GLY A 372 8.04 7.26 -36.23
C GLY A 372 7.35 7.82 -35.01
N TYR A 373 7.43 9.14 -34.82
CA TYR A 373 6.80 9.86 -33.73
C TYR A 373 5.52 10.56 -34.19
N SER A 374 4.44 10.44 -33.39
CA SER A 374 3.15 11.06 -33.68
C SER A 374 2.38 11.31 -32.39
N LEU A 375 1.52 12.32 -32.39
CA LEU A 375 0.54 12.57 -31.33
C LEU A 375 -0.80 11.86 -31.59
N ARG A 376 -0.89 11.04 -32.63
CA ARG A 376 -2.10 10.33 -33.05
C ARG A 376 -2.79 9.59 -31.89
N ASN A 377 -2.06 8.97 -30.99
CA ASN A 377 -2.61 8.22 -29.87
C ASN A 377 -3.27 9.17 -28.83
N TYR A 378 -2.72 10.37 -28.66
CA TYR A 378 -3.30 11.41 -27.81
C TYR A 378 -4.55 12.01 -28.47
N GLU A 379 -4.53 12.23 -29.78
CA GLU A 379 -5.68 12.67 -30.55
C GLU A 379 -6.81 11.62 -30.49
N ALA A 380 -6.47 10.33 -30.72
CA ALA A 380 -7.41 9.22 -30.60
C ALA A 380 -8.05 9.15 -29.20
N PHE A 381 -7.30 9.46 -28.14
CA PHE A 381 -7.86 9.55 -26.79
C PHE A 381 -8.77 10.76 -26.60
N LEU A 382 -8.30 11.97 -27.00
CA LEU A 382 -9.00 13.23 -26.71
C LEU A 382 -10.27 13.44 -27.53
N PHE A 383 -10.31 12.90 -28.77
CA PHE A 383 -11.45 13.09 -29.68
C PHE A 383 -12.42 11.89 -29.70
N ASP A 384 -12.07 10.76 -29.06
CA ASP A 384 -13.00 9.64 -28.91
C ASP A 384 -13.98 9.88 -27.76
N THR A 385 -15.26 9.84 -28.09
CA THR A 385 -16.35 10.10 -27.13
C THR A 385 -16.42 9.08 -26.01
N LEU A 386 -16.02 7.82 -26.24
CA LEU A 386 -16.03 6.76 -25.22
C LEU A 386 -14.93 6.96 -24.20
N TRP A 387 -13.70 7.30 -24.64
CA TRP A 387 -12.60 7.62 -23.76
C TRP A 387 -12.87 8.85 -22.90
N MET A 388 -13.40 9.92 -23.51
CA MET A 388 -13.74 11.14 -22.79
C MET A 388 -14.87 10.93 -21.79
N ARG A 389 -15.92 10.19 -22.17
CA ARG A 389 -17.02 9.83 -21.26
C ARG A 389 -16.50 9.02 -20.07
N ALA A 390 -15.66 8.00 -20.30
CA ALA A 390 -15.04 7.21 -19.25
C ALA A 390 -14.17 8.07 -18.32
N THR A 391 -13.41 9.02 -18.87
CA THR A 391 -12.60 9.98 -18.11
C THR A 391 -13.44 10.86 -17.20
N PHE A 392 -14.50 11.48 -17.72
CA PHE A 392 -15.40 12.31 -16.91
C PHE A 392 -16.16 11.49 -15.86
N THR A 393 -16.55 10.26 -16.17
CA THR A 393 -17.15 9.35 -15.19
C THR A 393 -16.18 9.06 -14.06
N SER A 394 -14.90 8.73 -14.37
CA SER A 394 -13.85 8.55 -13.35
C SER A 394 -13.67 9.77 -12.47
N ILE A 395 -13.61 10.96 -13.06
CA ILE A 395 -13.44 12.22 -12.32
C ILE A 395 -14.63 12.45 -11.37
N ARG A 396 -15.89 12.30 -11.85
CA ARG A 396 -17.08 12.49 -11.01
C ARG A 396 -17.11 11.50 -9.84
N VAL A 397 -16.90 10.22 -10.11
CA VAL A 397 -16.86 9.17 -9.08
C VAL A 397 -15.75 9.44 -8.07
N ALA A 398 -14.55 9.78 -8.54
CA ALA A 398 -13.41 10.05 -7.68
C ALA A 398 -13.60 11.30 -6.81
N LEU A 399 -14.21 12.36 -7.35
CA LEU A 399 -14.52 13.56 -6.57
C LEU A 399 -15.58 13.28 -5.49
N MET A 400 -16.64 12.52 -5.82
CA MET A 400 -17.64 12.10 -4.83
C MET A 400 -17.01 11.24 -3.74
N ALA A 401 -16.22 10.24 -4.10
CA ALA A 401 -15.54 9.35 -3.15
C ALA A 401 -14.54 10.10 -2.27
N ALA A 402 -13.72 10.98 -2.86
CA ALA A 402 -12.76 11.80 -2.13
C ALA A 402 -13.43 12.80 -1.17
N GLY A 403 -14.53 13.42 -1.59
CA GLY A 403 -15.33 14.31 -0.76
C GLY A 403 -15.89 13.59 0.47
N MET A 404 -16.53 12.44 0.26
CA MET A 404 -17.06 11.61 1.36
C MET A 404 -15.93 11.09 2.27
N ALA A 405 -14.87 10.54 1.69
CA ALA A 405 -13.75 10.01 2.47
C ALA A 405 -13.01 11.09 3.27
N THR A 406 -12.84 12.29 2.71
CA THR A 406 -12.18 13.41 3.40
C THR A 406 -13.04 13.95 4.53
N ALA A 407 -14.34 14.11 4.32
CA ALA A 407 -15.27 14.56 5.37
C ALA A 407 -15.34 13.55 6.51
N LEU A 408 -15.66 12.29 6.21
CA LEU A 408 -15.81 11.24 7.22
C LEU A 408 -14.47 10.83 7.84
N GLY A 409 -13.44 10.65 7.04
CA GLY A 409 -12.09 10.29 7.52
C GLY A 409 -11.43 11.41 8.32
N GLY A 410 -11.66 12.68 7.95
CA GLY A 410 -11.24 13.83 8.73
C GLY A 410 -11.91 13.87 10.11
N MET A 411 -13.24 13.69 10.20
CA MET A 411 -13.98 13.58 11.46
C MET A 411 -13.45 12.43 12.32
N LEU A 412 -13.26 11.25 11.72
CA LEU A 412 -12.69 10.08 12.41
C LEU A 412 -11.29 10.35 12.95
N ALA A 413 -10.42 10.99 12.17
CA ALA A 413 -9.07 11.34 12.58
C ALA A 413 -9.04 12.29 13.78
N PHE A 414 -9.91 13.32 13.75
CA PHE A 414 -10.07 14.25 14.90
C PHE A 414 -10.58 13.53 16.12
N GLY A 415 -11.67 12.76 16.00
CA GLY A 415 -12.24 11.98 17.09
C GLY A 415 -11.23 11.02 17.71
N LEU A 416 -10.43 10.32 16.89
CA LEU A 416 -9.41 9.38 17.33
C LEU A 416 -8.22 10.07 18.02
N SER A 417 -7.83 11.27 17.57
CA SER A 417 -6.68 12.00 18.11
C SER A 417 -6.99 12.77 19.37
N ARG A 418 -8.21 13.31 19.52
CA ARG A 418 -8.62 14.20 20.63
C ARG A 418 -9.69 13.60 21.54
N GLY A 419 -10.33 12.50 21.12
CA GLY A 419 -11.36 11.80 21.91
C GLY A 419 -10.74 10.76 22.85
N ALA A 420 -11.15 10.77 24.12
CA ALA A 420 -10.90 9.67 25.03
C ALA A 420 -12.01 8.62 24.87
N MET A 421 -11.64 7.37 24.58
CA MET A 421 -12.60 6.28 24.38
C MET A 421 -12.06 4.94 24.92
N PRO A 422 -12.92 4.10 25.53
CA PRO A 422 -12.49 2.85 26.15
C PRO A 422 -12.01 1.80 25.13
N CYS A 423 -12.56 1.78 23.90
CA CYS A 423 -12.26 0.75 22.88
C CYS A 423 -11.40 1.29 21.71
N ARG A 424 -10.40 2.14 22.01
CA ARG A 424 -9.57 2.78 20.98
C ARG A 424 -8.93 1.79 20.01
N GLY A 425 -8.41 0.66 20.50
CA GLY A 425 -7.81 -0.37 19.64
C GLY A 425 -8.80 -1.00 18.66
N ALA A 426 -10.01 -1.32 19.12
CA ALA A 426 -11.07 -1.85 18.24
C ALA A 426 -11.50 -0.84 17.18
N MET A 427 -11.56 0.46 17.53
CA MET A 427 -11.86 1.52 16.59
C MET A 427 -10.76 1.64 15.52
N ILE A 428 -9.48 1.64 15.90
CA ILE A 428 -8.36 1.65 14.96
C ILE A 428 -8.43 0.43 14.06
N ALA A 429 -8.72 -0.75 14.60
CA ALA A 429 -8.86 -1.97 13.82
C ALA A 429 -10.01 -1.85 12.79
N LEU A 430 -11.17 -1.32 13.18
CA LEU A 430 -12.29 -1.07 12.25
C LEU A 430 -11.92 -0.08 11.17
N LEU A 431 -11.28 1.04 11.52
CA LEU A 431 -10.92 2.09 10.59
C LEU A 431 -9.88 1.65 9.55
N LEU A 432 -8.99 0.75 9.91
CA LEU A 432 -7.90 0.29 9.07
C LEU A 432 -8.21 -1.01 8.33
N SER A 433 -9.25 -1.75 8.77
CA SER A 433 -9.61 -3.03 8.15
C SER A 433 -9.89 -2.96 6.64
N PRO A 434 -10.51 -1.90 6.05
CA PRO A 434 -10.76 -1.87 4.62
C PRO A 434 -9.47 -1.81 3.76
N ILE A 435 -8.37 -1.23 4.27
CA ILE A 435 -7.09 -1.18 3.54
C ILE A 435 -6.33 -2.51 3.61
N ILE A 436 -6.58 -3.29 4.67
CA ILE A 436 -5.92 -4.58 4.90
C ILE A 436 -6.63 -5.69 4.13
N MET A 437 -7.94 -5.56 3.93
CA MET A 437 -8.73 -6.58 3.24
C MET A 437 -8.50 -6.55 1.72
N PRO A 438 -8.43 -7.73 1.08
CA PRO A 438 -8.40 -7.83 -0.37
C PRO A 438 -9.57 -7.07 -1.01
N THR A 439 -9.26 -6.18 -1.96
CA THR A 439 -10.24 -5.29 -2.61
C THR A 439 -11.40 -6.06 -3.24
N VAL A 440 -11.11 -7.24 -3.82
CA VAL A 440 -12.14 -8.13 -4.42
C VAL A 440 -13.20 -8.53 -3.38
N ILE A 441 -12.80 -8.90 -2.15
CA ILE A 441 -13.74 -9.29 -1.09
C ILE A 441 -14.65 -8.13 -0.72
N VAL A 442 -14.08 -6.94 -0.55
CA VAL A 442 -14.85 -5.75 -0.15
C VAL A 442 -15.79 -5.32 -1.29
N ALA A 443 -15.34 -5.36 -2.54
CA ALA A 443 -16.16 -5.06 -3.71
C ALA A 443 -17.36 -6.01 -3.83
N VAL A 444 -17.12 -7.33 -3.71
CA VAL A 444 -18.17 -8.36 -3.75
C VAL A 444 -19.16 -8.18 -2.59
N ALA A 445 -18.65 -7.98 -1.37
CA ALA A 445 -19.51 -7.76 -0.22
C ALA A 445 -20.39 -6.52 -0.41
N THR A 446 -19.81 -5.39 -0.81
CA THR A 446 -20.51 -4.11 -1.02
C THR A 446 -21.57 -4.22 -2.11
N TYR A 447 -21.35 -5.03 -3.13
CA TYR A 447 -22.32 -5.28 -4.20
C TYR A 447 -23.69 -5.72 -3.65
N PHE A 448 -23.73 -6.69 -2.73
CA PHE A 448 -24.99 -7.21 -2.18
C PHE A 448 -25.81 -6.13 -1.46
N LEU A 449 -25.14 -5.27 -0.72
CA LEU A 449 -25.84 -4.18 -0.05
C LEU A 449 -26.40 -3.17 -1.06
N LEU A 450 -25.55 -2.74 -1.99
CA LEU A 450 -25.94 -1.74 -3.00
C LEU A 450 -27.04 -2.27 -3.94
N ALA A 451 -27.02 -3.58 -4.24
CA ALA A 451 -28.06 -4.23 -5.02
C ALA A 451 -29.45 -4.14 -4.37
N ARG A 452 -29.52 -4.27 -3.04
CA ARG A 452 -30.79 -4.13 -2.30
C ARG A 452 -31.40 -2.74 -2.37
N PHE A 453 -30.54 -1.71 -2.53
CA PHE A 453 -30.98 -0.32 -2.63
C PHE A 453 -31.06 0.17 -4.07
N GLY A 454 -30.84 -0.70 -5.07
CA GLY A 454 -30.84 -0.31 -6.49
C GLY A 454 -29.68 0.64 -6.87
N LEU A 455 -28.63 0.70 -6.07
CA LEU A 455 -27.48 1.58 -6.27
C LEU A 455 -26.35 0.92 -7.09
N GLN A 456 -26.43 -0.40 -7.37
CA GLN A 456 -25.48 -1.06 -8.27
C GLN A 456 -25.59 -0.48 -9.68
N GLY A 457 -24.48 -0.31 -10.37
CA GLY A 457 -24.44 0.31 -11.69
C GLY A 457 -24.78 1.80 -11.70
N THR A 458 -24.63 2.50 -10.56
CA THR A 458 -24.72 3.96 -10.46
C THR A 458 -23.39 4.58 -10.04
N GLU A 459 -23.07 5.78 -10.55
CA GLU A 459 -21.85 6.50 -10.17
C GLU A 459 -21.79 6.74 -8.65
N PHE A 460 -22.92 7.03 -8.01
CA PHE A 460 -23.00 7.24 -6.57
C PHE A 460 -22.72 5.95 -5.78
N GLY A 461 -23.32 4.82 -6.19
CA GLY A 461 -23.04 3.52 -5.57
C GLY A 461 -21.56 3.12 -5.67
N LEU A 462 -20.94 3.36 -6.84
CA LEU A 462 -19.52 3.14 -7.03
C LEU A 462 -18.68 4.04 -6.12
N ALA A 463 -19.04 5.34 -6.03
CA ALA A 463 -18.38 6.30 -5.14
C ALA A 463 -18.47 5.91 -3.65
N LEU A 464 -19.59 5.33 -3.21
CA LEU A 464 -19.74 4.79 -1.85
C LEU A 464 -18.74 3.66 -1.59
N GLY A 465 -18.62 2.69 -2.51
CA GLY A 465 -17.64 1.61 -2.40
C GLY A 465 -16.20 2.12 -2.35
N HIS A 466 -15.85 3.06 -3.24
CA HIS A 466 -14.52 3.69 -3.25
C HIS A 466 -14.25 4.48 -1.97
N ALA A 467 -15.25 5.18 -1.40
CA ALA A 467 -15.09 5.92 -0.15
C ALA A 467 -14.74 5.01 1.03
N VAL A 468 -15.33 3.80 1.10
CA VAL A 468 -14.97 2.79 2.12
C VAL A 468 -13.47 2.49 2.09
N HIS A 469 -12.91 2.31 0.90
CA HIS A 469 -11.49 2.00 0.72
C HIS A 469 -10.59 3.23 0.94
N ALA A 470 -11.07 4.44 0.64
CA ALA A 470 -10.31 5.68 0.75
C ALA A 470 -10.25 6.26 2.19
N ILE A 471 -11.26 6.02 3.04
CA ILE A 471 -11.32 6.53 4.42
C ILE A 471 -10.06 6.21 5.23
N PRO A 472 -9.52 4.97 5.27
CA PRO A 472 -8.33 4.65 6.03
C PRO A 472 -7.12 5.52 5.67
N TYR A 473 -6.90 5.82 4.39
CA TYR A 473 -5.80 6.68 3.94
C TYR A 473 -5.93 8.09 4.50
N VAL A 474 -7.16 8.64 4.46
CA VAL A 474 -7.45 9.96 5.04
C VAL A 474 -7.18 9.97 6.54
N VAL A 475 -7.67 8.95 7.26
CA VAL A 475 -7.45 8.84 8.71
C VAL A 475 -5.97 8.79 9.05
N VAL A 476 -5.18 7.96 8.37
CA VAL A 476 -3.74 7.81 8.62
C VAL A 476 -3.00 9.14 8.40
N ILE A 477 -3.24 9.81 7.26
CA ILE A 477 -2.56 11.07 6.91
C ILE A 477 -2.91 12.18 7.90
N VAL A 478 -4.20 12.32 8.23
CA VAL A 478 -4.66 13.40 9.11
C VAL A 478 -4.26 13.14 10.56
N VAL A 479 -4.31 11.88 11.05
CA VAL A 479 -3.84 11.53 12.41
C VAL A 479 -2.35 11.79 12.55
N ALA A 480 -1.53 11.43 11.55
CA ALA A 480 -0.09 11.71 11.56
C ALA A 480 0.17 13.21 11.72
N ASN A 481 -0.50 14.05 10.93
CA ASN A 481 -0.36 15.51 11.02
C ASN A 481 -0.86 16.09 12.37
N LEU A 482 -1.99 15.56 12.90
CA LEU A 482 -2.53 16.01 14.21
C LEU A 482 -1.63 15.65 15.39
N ARG A 483 -0.79 14.62 15.27
CA ARG A 483 0.21 14.26 16.30
C ARG A 483 1.39 15.21 16.33
N ASP A 484 1.81 15.68 15.16
CA ASP A 484 2.91 16.65 15.04
C ASP A 484 2.51 18.05 15.51
N LEU A 485 1.21 18.29 15.72
CA LEU A 485 0.67 19.57 16.15
C LEU A 485 0.83 19.72 17.67
N ASP A 486 1.64 20.70 18.10
CA ASP A 486 1.86 20.97 19.52
C ASP A 486 0.55 21.38 20.20
N PRO A 487 0.10 20.63 21.24
CA PRO A 487 -1.09 20.98 22.01
C PRO A 487 -1.03 22.35 22.70
N SER A 488 0.13 22.98 22.78
CA SER A 488 0.31 24.33 23.36
C SER A 488 -0.48 25.39 22.61
N TYR A 489 -0.62 25.27 21.28
CA TYR A 489 -1.44 26.21 20.49
C TYR A 489 -2.92 26.21 20.92
N GLU A 490 -3.50 25.02 21.16
CA GLU A 490 -4.88 24.90 21.62
C GLU A 490 -5.03 25.41 23.05
N ARG A 491 -4.04 25.16 23.91
CA ARG A 491 -4.04 25.66 25.29
C ARG A 491 -3.92 27.18 25.35
N ALA A 492 -3.06 27.77 24.55
CA ALA A 492 -2.90 29.22 24.48
C ALA A 492 -4.19 29.91 23.99
N ALA A 493 -4.86 29.36 22.97
CA ALA A 493 -6.16 29.88 22.52
C ALA A 493 -7.21 29.86 23.63
N ARG A 494 -7.30 28.76 24.38
CA ARG A 494 -8.26 28.63 25.49
C ARG A 494 -7.95 29.57 26.64
N SER A 495 -6.68 29.82 26.96
CA SER A 495 -6.30 30.79 27.98
C SER A 495 -6.61 32.23 27.57
N LEU A 496 -6.71 32.53 26.28
CA LEU A 496 -7.21 33.80 25.73
C LEU A 496 -8.73 33.86 25.60
N GLY A 497 -9.48 32.88 26.18
CA GLY A 497 -10.95 32.87 26.21
C GLY A 497 -11.60 32.25 24.97
N ALA A 498 -10.84 31.66 24.01
CA ALA A 498 -11.43 31.03 22.84
C ALA A 498 -12.17 29.74 23.23
N GLY A 499 -13.45 29.63 22.83
CA GLY A 499 -14.22 28.41 22.97
C GLY A 499 -13.67 27.30 22.02
N SER A 500 -14.07 26.05 22.28
CA SER A 500 -13.57 24.87 21.50
C SER A 500 -13.78 25.00 19.98
N TRP A 501 -14.92 25.55 19.54
CA TRP A 501 -15.21 25.79 18.13
C TRP A 501 -14.35 26.90 17.53
N ALA A 502 -14.15 28.00 18.25
CA ALA A 502 -13.27 29.08 17.82
C ALA A 502 -11.83 28.58 17.69
N THR A 503 -11.30 27.85 18.69
CA THR A 503 -9.98 27.22 18.66
C THR A 503 -9.84 26.29 17.45
N PHE A 504 -10.84 25.45 17.18
CA PHE A 504 -10.84 24.56 16.02
C PHE A 504 -10.75 25.36 14.72
N ARG A 505 -11.68 26.32 14.51
CA ARG A 505 -11.80 27.05 13.25
C ARG A 505 -10.60 27.96 12.95
N THR A 506 -10.05 28.61 13.99
CA THR A 506 -9.00 29.63 13.82
C THR A 506 -7.59 29.09 13.91
N ILE A 507 -7.37 27.96 14.60
CA ILE A 507 -6.03 27.41 14.83
C ILE A 507 -5.90 26.02 14.20
N VAL A 508 -6.70 25.06 14.64
CA VAL A 508 -6.49 23.65 14.26
C VAL A 508 -6.83 23.42 12.80
N ALA A 509 -7.97 23.87 12.31
CA ALA A 509 -8.41 23.66 10.92
C ALA A 509 -7.43 24.25 9.89
N PRO A 510 -6.92 25.50 10.03
CA PRO A 510 -5.92 26.03 9.11
C PRO A 510 -4.60 25.25 9.11
N LEU A 511 -4.16 24.78 10.29
CA LEU A 511 -2.93 23.99 10.41
C LEU A 511 -3.05 22.59 9.79
N VAL A 512 -4.22 21.97 9.88
CA VAL A 512 -4.50 20.63 9.34
C VAL A 512 -4.97 20.67 7.89
N MET A 513 -5.34 21.85 7.35
CA MET A 513 -5.86 22.00 5.99
C MET A 513 -4.93 21.40 4.94
N SER A 514 -3.62 21.62 5.06
CA SER A 514 -2.64 21.04 4.14
C SER A 514 -2.64 19.50 4.16
N ALA A 515 -2.83 18.90 5.32
CA ALA A 515 -2.94 17.44 5.44
C ALA A 515 -4.28 16.94 4.86
N LEU A 516 -5.37 17.67 5.06
CA LEU A 516 -6.68 17.33 4.48
C LEU A 516 -6.64 17.41 2.95
N ILE A 517 -6.00 18.41 2.36
CA ILE A 517 -5.83 18.53 0.91
C ILE A 517 -5.02 17.33 0.37
N VAL A 518 -3.91 16.98 1.02
CA VAL A 518 -3.11 15.83 0.63
C VAL A 518 -3.92 14.53 0.78
N ALA A 519 -4.64 14.37 1.87
CA ALA A 519 -5.48 13.20 2.12
C ALA A 519 -6.63 13.07 1.10
N SER A 520 -7.27 14.20 0.75
CA SER A 520 -8.31 14.26 -0.30
C SER A 520 -7.75 13.85 -1.66
N PHE A 521 -6.53 14.29 -1.98
CA PHE A 521 -5.86 13.90 -3.21
C PHE A 521 -5.53 12.39 -3.24
N PHE A 522 -5.06 11.83 -2.13
CA PHE A 522 -4.86 10.37 -2.03
C PHE A 522 -6.18 9.61 -2.20
N ALA A 523 -7.24 10.07 -1.57
CA ALA A 523 -8.57 9.48 -1.71
C ALA A 523 -9.07 9.55 -3.15
N PHE A 524 -8.84 10.70 -3.84
CA PHE A 524 -9.14 10.86 -5.26
C PHE A 524 -8.36 9.87 -6.12
N LEU A 525 -7.04 9.78 -5.96
CA LEU A 525 -6.19 8.87 -6.74
C LEU A 525 -6.59 7.41 -6.54
N THR A 526 -6.85 7.00 -5.29
CA THR A 526 -7.27 5.64 -4.96
C THR A 526 -8.56 5.27 -5.68
N SER A 527 -9.53 6.19 -5.77
CA SER A 527 -10.79 5.99 -6.48
C SER A 527 -10.61 6.07 -8.00
N PHE A 528 -9.78 7.00 -8.49
CA PHE A 528 -9.58 7.25 -9.91
C PHE A 528 -8.87 6.09 -10.62
N ASP A 529 -8.00 5.36 -9.91
CA ASP A 529 -7.20 4.24 -10.43
C ASP A 529 -7.87 2.87 -10.25
N ASP A 530 -8.97 2.78 -9.51
CA ASP A 530 -9.57 1.49 -9.19
C ASP A 530 -10.37 0.92 -10.37
N VAL A 531 -10.08 -0.34 -10.71
CA VAL A 531 -10.83 -1.14 -11.68
C VAL A 531 -11.62 -2.25 -11.00
N VAL A 532 -11.18 -2.72 -9.82
CA VAL A 532 -11.78 -3.89 -9.16
C VAL A 532 -13.19 -3.60 -8.69
N TYR A 533 -13.41 -2.47 -8.02
CA TYR A 533 -14.76 -2.08 -7.62
C TYR A 533 -15.67 -1.87 -8.84
N VAL A 534 -15.13 -1.31 -9.93
CA VAL A 534 -15.90 -1.09 -11.16
C VAL A 534 -16.35 -2.40 -11.79
N LEU A 535 -15.47 -3.42 -11.81
CA LEU A 535 -15.80 -4.76 -12.32
C LEU A 535 -17.01 -5.38 -11.61
N PHE A 536 -17.10 -5.23 -10.28
CA PHE A 536 -18.18 -5.82 -9.49
C PHE A 536 -19.39 -4.89 -9.33
N LEU A 537 -19.19 -3.60 -9.10
CA LEU A 537 -20.29 -2.66 -8.82
C LEU A 537 -20.84 -1.98 -10.07
N GLY A 538 -20.05 -1.86 -11.13
CA GLY A 538 -20.44 -1.17 -12.37
C GLY A 538 -21.41 -1.96 -13.23
N ILE A 539 -21.38 -3.28 -13.17
CA ILE A 539 -22.26 -4.24 -13.88
C ILE A 539 -22.39 -3.93 -15.39
N GLY A 540 -21.32 -3.52 -16.04
CA GLY A 540 -21.36 -3.13 -17.46
C GLY A 540 -22.15 -1.85 -17.77
N LYS A 541 -22.77 -1.18 -16.77
CA LYS A 541 -23.51 0.08 -16.95
C LYS A 541 -22.63 1.31 -16.80
N ILE A 542 -21.53 1.21 -16.04
CA ILE A 542 -20.58 2.29 -15.81
C ILE A 542 -19.23 1.86 -16.30
N THR A 543 -18.65 2.68 -17.17
CA THR A 543 -17.28 2.52 -17.63
C THR A 543 -16.45 3.70 -17.13
N THR A 544 -15.48 3.42 -16.26
CA THR A 544 -14.45 4.37 -15.83
C THR A 544 -13.22 4.28 -16.73
N LEU A 545 -12.31 5.23 -16.61
CA LEU A 545 -11.07 5.24 -17.39
C LEU A 545 -10.22 3.97 -17.18
N PRO A 546 -9.97 3.49 -15.93
CA PRO A 546 -9.30 2.20 -15.73
C PRO A 546 -10.08 1.02 -16.31
N MET A 547 -11.42 1.03 -16.23
CA MET A 547 -12.24 -0.04 -16.82
C MET A 547 -12.09 -0.08 -18.34
N ARG A 548 -12.09 1.09 -18.99
CA ARG A 548 -11.88 1.20 -20.45
C ARG A 548 -10.49 0.72 -20.87
N MET A 549 -9.46 1.07 -20.07
CA MET A 549 -8.10 0.54 -20.29
C MET A 549 -8.06 -0.98 -20.11
N TRP A 550 -8.72 -1.52 -19.09
CA TRP A 550 -8.83 -2.95 -18.83
C TRP A 550 -9.46 -3.71 -20.00
N GLU A 551 -10.59 -3.21 -20.49
CA GLU A 551 -11.26 -3.77 -21.67
C GLU A 551 -10.35 -3.74 -22.90
N GLY A 552 -9.69 -2.60 -23.15
CA GLY A 552 -8.76 -2.44 -24.26
C GLY A 552 -7.57 -3.39 -24.18
N ILE A 553 -6.96 -3.60 -23.00
CA ILE A 553 -5.83 -4.55 -22.84
C ILE A 553 -6.28 -5.99 -23.13
N ARG A 554 -7.51 -6.36 -22.79
CA ARG A 554 -8.03 -7.71 -22.99
C ARG A 554 -8.50 -7.98 -24.43
N GLN A 555 -8.91 -6.96 -25.16
CA GLN A 555 -9.48 -7.09 -26.49
C GLN A 555 -8.48 -6.76 -27.61
N ASP A 556 -7.86 -5.58 -27.50
CA ASP A 556 -6.92 -5.08 -28.52
C ASP A 556 -5.90 -4.16 -27.85
N ILE A 557 -4.67 -4.63 -27.73
CA ILE A 557 -3.57 -3.91 -27.08
C ILE A 557 -3.15 -2.72 -27.96
N SER A 558 -3.83 -1.58 -27.81
CA SER A 558 -3.62 -0.36 -28.59
C SER A 558 -2.62 0.60 -27.94
N PRO A 559 -1.76 1.29 -28.73
CA PRO A 559 -0.90 2.37 -28.22
C PRO A 559 -1.64 3.55 -27.58
N THR A 560 -2.93 3.74 -27.86
CA THR A 560 -3.78 4.72 -27.17
C THR A 560 -3.79 4.49 -25.65
N ILE A 561 -3.73 3.24 -25.19
CA ILE A 561 -3.65 2.91 -23.75
C ILE A 561 -2.36 3.47 -23.14
N ALA A 562 -1.24 3.44 -23.90
CA ALA A 562 0.01 4.04 -23.45
C ALA A 562 -0.09 5.57 -23.33
N ALA A 563 -0.79 6.24 -24.25
CA ALA A 563 -1.05 7.69 -24.17
C ALA A 563 -1.90 8.04 -22.94
N VAL A 564 -2.97 7.28 -22.67
CA VAL A 564 -3.80 7.44 -21.47
C VAL A 564 -3.00 7.24 -20.19
N ALA A 565 -2.22 6.16 -20.12
CA ALA A 565 -1.36 5.86 -18.98
C ALA A 565 -0.33 6.98 -18.74
N THR A 566 0.26 7.52 -19.81
CA THR A 566 1.21 8.64 -19.74
C THR A 566 0.55 9.93 -19.23
N LEU A 567 -0.65 10.25 -19.68
CA LEU A 567 -1.42 11.40 -19.17
C LEU A 567 -1.77 11.25 -17.69
N GLN A 568 -2.20 10.05 -17.25
CA GLN A 568 -2.45 9.78 -15.83
C GLN A 568 -1.18 9.99 -14.99
N MET A 569 -0.03 9.48 -15.46
CA MET A 569 1.26 9.67 -14.79
C MET A 569 1.66 11.15 -14.71
N LEU A 570 1.46 11.90 -15.79
CA LEU A 570 1.76 13.32 -15.85
C LEU A 570 0.91 14.10 -14.83
N VAL A 571 -0.39 13.86 -14.77
CA VAL A 571 -1.30 14.48 -13.81
C VAL A 571 -0.86 14.17 -12.37
N ALA A 572 -0.62 12.90 -12.04
CA ALA A 572 -0.14 12.51 -10.72
C ALA A 572 1.18 13.20 -10.36
N THR A 573 2.12 13.27 -11.29
CA THR A 573 3.43 13.92 -11.09
C THR A 573 3.29 15.42 -10.85
N ILE A 574 2.48 16.12 -11.66
CA ILE A 574 2.21 17.55 -11.50
C ILE A 574 1.62 17.84 -10.12
N VAL A 575 0.65 17.07 -9.68
CA VAL A 575 0.01 17.29 -8.38
C VAL A 575 0.99 17.07 -7.22
N ILE A 576 1.85 16.04 -7.30
CA ILE A 576 2.90 15.81 -6.30
C ILE A 576 3.88 16.98 -6.26
N LEU A 577 4.32 17.46 -7.42
CA LEU A 577 5.24 18.61 -7.52
C LEU A 577 4.61 19.87 -6.93
N VAL A 578 3.39 20.19 -7.30
CA VAL A 578 2.64 21.34 -6.75
C VAL A 578 2.50 21.21 -5.23
N GLY A 579 2.11 20.02 -4.72
CA GLY A 579 2.00 19.77 -3.29
C GLY A 579 3.31 19.95 -2.53
N THR A 580 4.45 19.56 -3.12
CA THR A 580 5.78 19.75 -2.51
C THR A 580 6.23 21.21 -2.53
N LEU A 581 5.94 21.94 -3.60
CA LEU A 581 6.26 23.37 -3.71
C LEU A 581 5.47 24.22 -2.71
N LEU A 582 4.17 23.95 -2.57
CA LEU A 582 3.33 24.63 -1.59
C LEU A 582 3.77 24.39 -0.12
N ARG A 583 4.32 23.21 0.17
CA ARG A 583 4.91 22.94 1.50
C ARG A 583 6.21 23.70 1.75
N ARG A 584 7.05 23.88 0.73
CA ARG A 584 8.30 24.66 0.87
C ARG A 584 8.05 26.12 1.18
N GLN A 585 7.06 26.75 0.58
CA GLN A 585 6.69 28.16 0.84
C GLN A 585 6.16 28.43 2.26
N LYS A 586 5.67 27.42 2.98
CA LYS A 586 5.22 27.56 4.38
C LYS A 586 6.36 27.42 5.41
N ASN A 587 7.50 26.88 5.02
CA ASN A 587 8.66 26.67 5.90
C ASN A 587 9.76 27.74 5.71
N THR A 588 9.60 28.66 4.77
CA THR A 588 10.33 29.93 4.64
C THR A 588 9.49 31.09 5.18
#